data_8a046daf012805d0c672794935803625
#
_entry.id   8a046daf012805d0c672794935803625
#
_cell.length_a   1.000
_cell.length_b   1.000
_cell.length_c   1.000
_cell.angle_alpha   90.00
_cell.angle_beta   90.00
_cell.angle_gamma   90.00
#
_symmetry.space_group_name_H-M   'P 1'
#
loop_
_entity.id
_entity.type
_entity.pdbx_description
1 polymer ?
#
loop_
_entity_poly.entity_id
_entity_poly.type
_entity_poly.pdbx_seq_one_letter_code
_entity_poly.pdbx_strand_id
1 'polypeptide(L)'
;MIIKFQLIKSLIIEAAEETTYLKGQIDKHTIQNASQAFVASETAGEEALSKRIFEHDFHTALELLKTIFIEHLAVSAQTIGDNAIYYNDKQDDIVEFNLEVSRRYNGTLTDTLARLCSKYVEDYIIQQWWLKTTNQKQSEPYVSMLAEDAQNIRKCFVLSRPLVPKVPYSSTLTAKVDGSDTDGGVTIAVENDEVTLSYSIDDGAIDDIEARNSDPCILEVHRTQEPHTFCLKPLNTGVAYVTLFSRHSDNLKTEIEVTIAKEV
;
A
#
# COMPACT_ATOMS: atom_id res chain seq x y z
N MET A 1 7.58 -2.62 1.07
CA MET A 1 7.32 -3.46 -0.12
C MET A 1 6.41 -2.65 -1.03
N ILE A 2 6.72 -2.60 -2.33
CA ILE A 2 5.87 -1.89 -3.30
C ILE A 2 4.95 -2.92 -3.97
N ILE A 3 3.66 -2.65 -3.99
CA ILE A 3 2.67 -3.38 -4.78
C ILE A 3 2.26 -2.54 -5.99
N LYS A 4 1.94 -3.22 -7.08
CA LYS A 4 1.52 -2.60 -8.33
C LYS A 4 0.21 -3.21 -8.79
N PHE A 5 -0.73 -2.38 -9.19
CA PHE A 5 -1.95 -2.80 -9.85
C PHE A 5 -2.42 -1.75 -10.86
N GLN A 6 -3.32 -2.13 -11.73
CA GLN A 6 -3.77 -1.29 -12.83
C GLN A 6 -5.29 -1.20 -12.86
N LEU A 7 -5.81 -0.05 -13.24
CA LEU A 7 -7.21 0.17 -13.59
C LEU A 7 -7.29 0.47 -15.08
N ILE A 8 -8.32 -0.04 -15.74
CA ILE A 8 -8.59 0.19 -17.17
C ILE A 8 -9.73 1.19 -17.27
N LYS A 9 -9.42 2.41 -17.71
CA LYS A 9 -10.36 3.53 -17.77
C LYS A 9 -11.57 3.23 -18.64
N SER A 10 -11.36 2.69 -19.86
CA SER A 10 -12.45 2.37 -20.79
C SER A 10 -13.45 1.40 -20.19
N LEU A 11 -12.97 0.34 -19.53
CA LEU A 11 -13.86 -0.66 -18.92
C LEU A 11 -14.69 -0.08 -17.77
N ILE A 12 -14.11 0.82 -16.97
CA ILE A 12 -14.83 1.46 -15.86
C ILE A 12 -15.89 2.43 -16.39
N ILE A 13 -15.54 3.22 -17.39
CA ILE A 13 -16.47 4.16 -18.01
C ILE A 13 -17.62 3.41 -18.70
N GLU A 14 -17.30 2.37 -19.48
CA GLU A 14 -18.29 1.54 -20.14
C GLU A 14 -19.27 0.89 -19.14
N ALA A 15 -18.77 0.35 -18.04
CA ALA A 15 -19.61 -0.21 -16.97
C ALA A 15 -20.52 0.84 -16.31
N ALA A 16 -19.99 2.07 -16.10
CA ALA A 16 -20.79 3.16 -15.57
C ALA A 16 -21.86 3.66 -16.56
N GLU A 17 -21.53 3.73 -17.86
CA GLU A 17 -22.47 4.05 -18.93
C GLU A 17 -23.59 3.01 -19.02
N GLU A 18 -23.25 1.72 -19.03
CA GLU A 18 -24.21 0.62 -19.07
C GLU A 18 -25.15 0.67 -17.85
N THR A 19 -24.60 0.85 -16.66
CA THR A 19 -25.40 0.89 -15.42
C THR A 19 -26.36 2.09 -15.40
N THR A 20 -25.90 3.27 -15.83
CA THR A 20 -26.74 4.48 -15.88
C THR A 20 -27.82 4.36 -16.96
N TYR A 21 -27.50 3.79 -18.11
CA TYR A 21 -28.45 3.53 -19.18
C TYR A 21 -29.54 2.53 -18.75
N LEU A 22 -29.16 1.38 -18.19
CA LEU A 22 -30.11 0.36 -17.75
C LEU A 22 -31.05 0.89 -16.66
N LYS A 23 -30.54 1.63 -15.66
CA LYS A 23 -31.37 2.24 -14.63
C LYS A 23 -32.29 3.30 -15.21
N GLY A 24 -31.79 4.13 -16.14
CA GLY A 24 -32.63 5.11 -16.84
C GLY A 24 -33.80 4.46 -17.62
N GLN A 25 -33.57 3.29 -18.26
CA GLN A 25 -34.61 2.54 -18.94
C GLN A 25 -35.66 1.94 -17.97
N ILE A 26 -35.20 1.41 -16.82
CA ILE A 26 -36.12 0.86 -15.79
C ILE A 26 -37.00 1.97 -15.24
N ASP A 27 -36.44 3.12 -14.92
CA ASP A 27 -37.19 4.29 -14.41
C ASP A 27 -38.21 4.80 -15.43
N LYS A 28 -37.86 4.79 -16.72
CA LYS A 28 -38.76 5.16 -17.82
C LYS A 28 -40.03 4.28 -17.87
N HIS A 29 -39.89 3.00 -17.54
CA HIS A 29 -41.03 2.06 -17.52
C HIS A 29 -41.83 2.09 -16.23
N THR A 30 -41.26 2.56 -15.14
CA THR A 30 -41.85 2.51 -13.79
C THR A 30 -42.55 3.82 -13.40
N ILE A 31 -42.15 4.97 -13.98
CA ILE A 31 -42.66 6.30 -13.59
C ILE A 31 -43.54 6.88 -14.68
N GLN A 32 -44.78 7.20 -14.34
CA GLN A 32 -45.79 7.84 -15.26
C GLN A 32 -45.33 9.23 -15.78
N ASN A 33 -44.30 9.84 -15.24
CA ASN A 33 -43.66 11.09 -15.69
C ASN A 33 -42.33 10.83 -16.39
N ALA A 34 -42.33 10.02 -17.39
CA ALA A 34 -41.18 9.56 -18.15
C ALA A 34 -40.34 10.68 -18.86
N SER A 35 -40.88 11.90 -18.95
CA SER A 35 -40.22 12.96 -19.71
C SER A 35 -38.89 13.44 -19.14
N GLN A 36 -38.69 13.41 -17.81
CA GLN A 36 -37.44 13.85 -17.18
C GLN A 36 -36.37 12.76 -17.17
N ALA A 37 -36.77 11.49 -16.93
CA ALA A 37 -35.85 10.35 -17.04
C ALA A 37 -35.41 10.11 -18.49
N PHE A 38 -36.28 10.44 -19.44
CA PHE A 38 -36.01 10.34 -20.87
C PHE A 38 -34.93 11.33 -21.32
N VAL A 39 -34.97 12.56 -20.87
CA VAL A 39 -33.94 13.57 -21.16
C VAL A 39 -32.59 13.13 -20.64
N ALA A 40 -32.51 12.53 -19.45
CA ALA A 40 -31.24 12.02 -18.91
C ALA A 40 -30.67 10.83 -19.69
N SER A 41 -31.53 9.97 -20.29
CA SER A 41 -31.07 8.81 -21.08
C SER A 41 -30.83 9.16 -22.56
N GLU A 42 -31.52 10.14 -23.12
CA GLU A 42 -31.33 10.58 -24.53
C GLU A 42 -30.24 11.64 -24.71
N THR A 43 -29.96 12.44 -23.69
CA THR A 43 -28.77 13.32 -23.73
C THR A 43 -27.44 12.54 -23.60
N ALA A 44 -27.49 11.28 -23.16
CA ALA A 44 -26.40 10.35 -23.41
C ALA A 44 -26.13 10.12 -24.92
N GLY A 45 -27.08 10.44 -25.78
CA GLY A 45 -26.94 10.43 -27.24
C GLY A 45 -26.13 11.58 -27.84
N GLU A 46 -25.80 12.61 -27.09
CA GLU A 46 -24.70 13.53 -27.38
C GLU A 46 -23.39 12.91 -26.85
N GLU A 47 -22.98 11.84 -27.49
CA GLU A 47 -21.86 10.96 -27.19
C GLU A 47 -20.59 11.70 -26.75
N ALA A 48 -20.33 12.88 -27.29
CA ALA A 48 -19.17 13.68 -26.95
C ALA A 48 -19.26 14.40 -25.60
N LEU A 49 -20.46 14.78 -25.15
CA LEU A 49 -20.63 15.51 -23.89
C LEU A 49 -20.69 14.58 -22.68
N SER A 50 -21.45 13.49 -22.78
CA SER A 50 -21.50 12.46 -21.76
C SER A 50 -20.13 11.87 -21.50
N LYS A 51 -19.39 11.54 -22.57
CA LYS A 51 -18.03 11.03 -22.48
C LYS A 51 -17.09 11.98 -21.75
N ARG A 52 -17.14 13.29 -22.02
CA ARG A 52 -16.34 14.28 -21.29
C ARG A 52 -16.71 14.37 -19.81
N ILE A 53 -17.98 14.22 -19.47
CA ILE A 53 -18.45 14.24 -18.08
C ILE A 53 -17.89 12.99 -17.36
N PHE A 54 -18.04 11.81 -17.93
CA PHE A 54 -17.51 10.57 -17.35
C PHE A 54 -15.98 10.60 -17.21
N GLU A 55 -15.26 11.11 -18.20
CA GLU A 55 -13.82 11.29 -18.12
C GLU A 55 -13.41 12.25 -17.00
N HIS A 56 -14.09 13.39 -16.86
CA HIS A 56 -13.83 14.33 -15.77
C HIS A 56 -14.09 13.70 -14.40
N ASP A 57 -15.20 12.97 -14.25
CA ASP A 57 -15.55 12.32 -13.00
C ASP A 57 -14.61 11.17 -12.67
N PHE A 58 -14.13 10.45 -13.68
CA PHE A 58 -13.07 9.45 -13.53
C PHE A 58 -11.81 10.06 -12.91
N HIS A 59 -11.32 11.18 -13.45
CA HIS A 59 -10.15 11.87 -12.89
C HIS A 59 -10.39 12.34 -11.46
N THR A 60 -11.58 12.88 -11.18
CA THR A 60 -11.94 13.31 -9.82
C THR A 60 -11.96 12.13 -8.85
N ALA A 61 -12.49 10.98 -9.27
CA ALA A 61 -12.47 9.76 -8.47
C ALA A 61 -11.05 9.26 -8.18
N LEU A 62 -10.13 9.37 -9.17
CA LEU A 62 -8.70 9.04 -8.94
C LEU A 62 -8.05 9.95 -7.89
N GLU A 63 -8.35 11.24 -7.91
CA GLU A 63 -7.85 12.16 -6.87
C GLU A 63 -8.41 11.80 -5.47
N LEU A 64 -9.66 11.36 -5.39
CA LEU A 64 -10.22 10.86 -4.13
C LEU A 64 -9.55 9.55 -3.68
N LEU A 65 -9.26 8.62 -4.60
CA LEU A 65 -8.49 7.42 -4.28
C LEU A 65 -7.10 7.77 -3.72
N LYS A 66 -6.42 8.80 -4.24
CA LYS A 66 -5.15 9.27 -3.68
C LYS A 66 -5.29 9.65 -2.20
N THR A 67 -6.41 10.26 -1.82
CA THR A 67 -6.64 10.59 -0.40
C THR A 67 -6.86 9.35 0.46
N ILE A 68 -7.46 8.30 -0.09
CA ILE A 68 -7.63 7.01 0.61
C ILE A 68 -6.27 6.32 0.81
N PHE A 69 -5.36 6.48 -0.16
CA PHE A 69 -4.02 5.87 -0.16
C PHE A 69 -2.93 6.75 0.44
N ILE A 70 -3.24 7.90 1.00
CA ILE A 70 -2.24 8.92 1.37
C ILE A 70 -1.09 8.37 2.23
N GLU A 71 -1.38 7.40 3.11
CA GLU A 71 -0.39 6.75 3.97
C GLU A 71 0.43 5.67 3.25
N HIS A 72 0.02 5.29 2.05
CA HIS A 72 0.60 4.21 1.26
C HIS A 72 1.20 4.69 -0.06
N LEU A 73 1.10 5.97 -0.36
CA LEU A 73 1.76 6.54 -1.52
C LEU A 73 3.27 6.48 -1.32
N ALA A 74 3.97 5.85 -2.24
CA ALA A 74 5.41 5.66 -2.15
C ALA A 74 6.13 7.02 -2.10
N VAL A 75 6.70 7.35 -0.95
CA VAL A 75 7.46 8.60 -0.74
C VAL A 75 8.77 8.56 -1.52
N SER A 76 9.31 7.37 -1.79
CA SER A 76 10.49 7.16 -2.62
C SER A 76 10.28 7.47 -4.11
N ALA A 77 9.03 7.65 -4.55
CA ALA A 77 8.69 8.08 -5.91
C ALA A 77 8.96 9.58 -6.16
N GLN A 78 9.86 10.20 -5.44
CA GLN A 78 10.25 11.61 -5.64
C GLN A 78 11.14 11.83 -6.87
N THR A 79 11.57 10.78 -7.53
CA THR A 79 12.25 10.90 -8.81
C THR A 79 11.20 11.23 -9.88
N ILE A 80 11.39 12.31 -10.59
CA ILE A 80 10.57 12.74 -11.74
C ILE A 80 10.39 11.55 -12.69
N GLY A 81 9.22 10.95 -12.71
CA GLY A 81 8.90 9.75 -13.50
C GLY A 81 8.27 8.59 -12.74
N ASP A 82 8.48 8.48 -11.42
CA ASP A 82 7.88 7.45 -10.57
C ASP A 82 6.73 8.02 -9.76
N ASN A 83 5.69 8.50 -10.41
CA ASN A 83 4.47 8.88 -9.71
C ASN A 83 3.84 7.65 -9.07
N ALA A 84 3.37 7.79 -7.83
CA ALA A 84 2.62 6.74 -7.14
C ALA A 84 1.37 6.32 -7.93
N ILE A 85 0.91 7.20 -8.80
CA ILE A 85 -0.13 6.96 -9.80
C ILE A 85 0.39 7.52 -11.11
N TYR A 86 0.63 6.64 -12.07
CA TYR A 86 1.01 7.01 -13.42
C TYR A 86 -0.24 7.03 -14.31
N TYR A 87 -0.51 8.16 -14.92
CA TYR A 87 -1.56 8.33 -15.91
C TYR A 87 -1.07 9.21 -17.03
N ASN A 88 -1.09 8.70 -18.25
CA ASN A 88 -0.77 9.46 -19.44
C ASN A 88 -2.07 9.88 -20.14
N ASP A 89 -2.41 11.15 -20.01
CA ASP A 89 -3.66 11.76 -20.51
C ASP A 89 -3.90 11.57 -22.02
N LYS A 90 -2.88 11.26 -22.76
CA LYS A 90 -2.95 11.31 -24.23
C LYS A 90 -2.98 9.95 -24.93
N GLN A 91 -2.58 8.88 -24.29
CA GLN A 91 -2.41 7.59 -24.95
C GLN A 91 -2.89 6.38 -24.14
N ASP A 92 -3.02 6.47 -22.81
CA ASP A 92 -3.17 5.27 -22.01
C ASP A 92 -4.56 5.17 -21.38
N ASP A 93 -5.23 4.08 -21.72
CA ASP A 93 -6.42 3.59 -21.07
C ASP A 93 -6.11 2.98 -19.69
N ILE A 94 -4.82 2.89 -19.32
CA ILE A 94 -4.33 2.22 -18.15
C ILE A 94 -3.83 3.24 -17.11
N VAL A 95 -4.35 3.13 -15.89
CA VAL A 95 -3.87 3.85 -14.71
C VAL A 95 -3.12 2.87 -13.82
N GLU A 96 -1.84 3.08 -13.64
CA GLU A 96 -1.00 2.26 -12.77
C GLU A 96 -0.86 2.88 -11.38
N PHE A 97 -1.08 2.06 -10.34
CA PHE A 97 -0.86 2.43 -8.95
C PHE A 97 0.37 1.72 -8.40
N ASN A 98 1.27 2.49 -7.81
CA ASN A 98 2.44 2.02 -7.08
C ASN A 98 2.30 2.43 -5.63
N LEU A 99 1.97 1.47 -4.75
CA LEU A 99 1.73 1.73 -3.34
C LEU A 99 2.79 1.06 -2.47
N GLU A 100 3.29 1.80 -1.50
CA GLU A 100 4.17 1.27 -0.49
C GLU A 100 3.35 0.68 0.66
N VAL A 101 3.50 -0.61 0.87
CA VAL A 101 2.75 -1.35 1.89
C VAL A 101 3.69 -2.05 2.85
N SER A 102 3.18 -2.35 4.04
CA SER A 102 3.89 -3.14 5.04
C SER A 102 4.38 -4.47 4.42
N ARG A 103 5.52 -4.97 4.89
CA ARG A 103 6.02 -6.32 4.51
C ARG A 103 5.04 -7.44 4.87
N ARG A 104 4.09 -7.18 5.75
CA ARG A 104 3.02 -8.10 6.15
C ARG A 104 1.82 -8.07 5.23
N TYR A 105 1.81 -7.18 4.26
CA TYR A 105 0.71 -7.13 3.30
C TYR A 105 0.52 -8.48 2.62
N ASN A 106 -0.73 -8.95 2.59
CA ASN A 106 -1.06 -10.17 1.89
C ASN A 106 -1.18 -9.90 0.40
N GLY A 107 -0.16 -10.29 -0.38
CA GLY A 107 -0.13 -10.09 -1.83
C GLY A 107 -1.34 -10.64 -2.61
N THR A 108 -2.06 -11.64 -2.05
CA THR A 108 -3.30 -12.14 -2.66
C THR A 108 -4.44 -11.13 -2.64
N LEU A 109 -4.33 -10.08 -1.81
CA LEU A 109 -5.32 -8.99 -1.75
C LEU A 109 -5.13 -7.94 -2.84
N THR A 110 -4.03 -7.98 -3.61
CA THR A 110 -3.75 -6.97 -4.65
C THR A 110 -4.83 -6.96 -5.74
N ASP A 111 -5.27 -8.12 -6.20
CA ASP A 111 -6.35 -8.22 -7.20
C ASP A 111 -7.71 -7.80 -6.61
N THR A 112 -7.93 -8.09 -5.33
CA THR A 112 -9.14 -7.63 -4.61
C THR A 112 -9.12 -6.12 -4.48
N LEU A 113 -7.96 -5.54 -4.13
CA LEU A 113 -7.77 -4.10 -4.04
C LEU A 113 -8.03 -3.42 -5.39
N ALA A 114 -7.48 -3.95 -6.48
CA ALA A 114 -7.73 -3.43 -7.84
C ALA A 114 -9.23 -3.41 -8.17
N ARG A 115 -9.95 -4.50 -7.90
CA ARG A 115 -11.39 -4.59 -8.13
C ARG A 115 -12.20 -3.61 -7.27
N LEU A 116 -11.84 -3.45 -6.00
CA LEU A 116 -12.49 -2.48 -5.12
C LEU A 116 -12.25 -1.05 -5.58
N CYS A 117 -11.04 -0.73 -6.06
CA CYS A 117 -10.73 0.57 -6.63
C CYS A 117 -11.52 0.83 -7.92
N SER A 118 -11.61 -0.15 -8.83
CA SER A 118 -12.43 -0.04 -10.04
C SER A 118 -13.88 0.24 -9.68
N LYS A 119 -14.43 -0.52 -8.75
CA LYS A 119 -15.82 -0.36 -8.29
C LYS A 119 -16.05 1.00 -7.63
N TYR A 120 -15.14 1.46 -6.79
CA TYR A 120 -15.22 2.80 -6.18
C TYR A 120 -15.30 3.91 -7.24
N VAL A 121 -14.45 3.82 -8.27
CA VAL A 121 -14.43 4.81 -9.37
C VAL A 121 -15.72 4.74 -10.18
N GLU A 122 -16.20 3.54 -10.51
CA GLU A 122 -17.48 3.32 -11.20
C GLU A 122 -18.66 3.92 -10.41
N ASP A 123 -18.79 3.57 -9.12
CA ASP A 123 -19.89 4.05 -8.27
C ASP A 123 -19.84 5.57 -8.09
N TYR A 124 -18.62 6.18 -8.05
CA TYR A 124 -18.46 7.62 -8.03
C TYR A 124 -18.97 8.29 -9.31
N ILE A 125 -18.60 7.77 -10.48
CA ILE A 125 -19.04 8.28 -11.78
C ILE A 125 -20.57 8.22 -11.87
N ILE A 126 -21.15 7.09 -11.49
CA ILE A 126 -22.61 6.89 -11.51
C ILE A 126 -23.30 7.87 -10.55
N GLN A 127 -22.77 8.06 -9.34
CA GLN A 127 -23.31 9.03 -8.39
C GLN A 127 -23.31 10.44 -8.97
N GLN A 128 -22.17 10.88 -9.53
CA GLN A 128 -22.04 12.22 -10.12
C GLN A 128 -22.97 12.42 -11.31
N TRP A 129 -23.16 11.38 -12.13
CA TRP A 129 -24.12 11.40 -13.22
C TRP A 129 -25.54 11.68 -12.72
N TRP A 130 -26.00 10.96 -11.70
CA TRP A 130 -27.34 11.16 -11.14
C TRP A 130 -27.49 12.52 -10.46
N LEU A 131 -26.45 13.04 -9.83
CA LEU A 131 -26.46 14.40 -9.26
C LEU A 131 -26.57 15.48 -10.35
N LYS A 132 -25.87 15.33 -11.47
CA LYS A 132 -25.89 16.29 -12.59
C LYS A 132 -27.19 16.22 -13.40
N THR A 133 -27.81 15.07 -13.48
CA THR A 133 -29.08 14.87 -14.20
C THR A 133 -30.33 15.09 -13.36
N THR A 134 -30.18 15.74 -12.20
CA THR A 134 -31.29 16.13 -11.29
C THR A 134 -32.05 14.97 -10.65
N ASN A 135 -31.53 13.75 -10.70
CA ASN A 135 -32.17 12.60 -10.08
C ASN A 135 -31.50 12.25 -8.73
N GLN A 136 -31.61 13.13 -7.75
CA GLN A 136 -30.98 12.99 -6.44
C GLN A 136 -31.34 11.68 -5.72
N LYS A 137 -32.57 11.18 -5.88
CA LYS A 137 -32.98 9.90 -5.27
C LYS A 137 -32.17 8.72 -5.76
N GLN A 138 -31.72 8.74 -7.02
CA GLN A 138 -30.88 7.68 -7.58
C GLN A 138 -29.43 7.79 -7.15
N SER A 139 -28.96 8.97 -6.71
CA SER A 139 -27.61 9.16 -6.21
C SER A 139 -27.45 8.76 -4.73
N GLU A 140 -28.53 8.79 -3.92
CA GLU A 140 -28.48 8.52 -2.48
C GLU A 140 -27.87 7.15 -2.12
N PRO A 141 -28.23 6.03 -2.79
CA PRO A 141 -27.64 4.72 -2.49
C PRO A 141 -26.11 4.70 -2.67
N TYR A 142 -25.59 5.45 -3.64
CA TYR A 142 -24.17 5.49 -3.95
C TYR A 142 -23.33 6.19 -2.88
N VAL A 143 -23.92 7.07 -2.09
CA VAL A 143 -23.22 7.72 -0.96
C VAL A 143 -22.79 6.68 0.07
N SER A 144 -23.68 5.75 0.42
CA SER A 144 -23.36 4.66 1.35
C SER A 144 -22.43 3.62 0.74
N MET A 145 -22.60 3.30 -0.55
CA MET A 145 -21.74 2.38 -1.27
C MET A 145 -20.30 2.89 -1.36
N LEU A 146 -20.09 4.16 -1.69
CA LEU A 146 -18.77 4.79 -1.74
C LEU A 146 -18.07 4.80 -0.36
N ALA A 147 -18.83 5.05 0.70
CA ALA A 147 -18.29 5.01 2.06
C ALA A 147 -17.87 3.57 2.44
N GLU A 148 -18.67 2.57 2.07
CA GLU A 148 -18.36 1.16 2.29
C GLU A 148 -17.15 0.71 1.46
N ASP A 149 -17.08 1.08 0.18
CA ASP A 149 -15.97 0.73 -0.70
C ASP A 149 -14.65 1.37 -0.20
N ALA A 150 -14.69 2.63 0.23
CA ALA A 150 -13.53 3.28 0.84
C ALA A 150 -13.05 2.56 2.10
N GLN A 151 -13.98 2.07 2.94
CA GLN A 151 -13.62 1.26 4.11
C GLN A 151 -13.04 -0.09 3.72
N ASN A 152 -13.60 -0.76 2.72
CA ASN A 152 -13.13 -2.05 2.25
C ASN A 152 -11.75 -1.94 1.60
N ILE A 153 -11.48 -0.87 0.86
CA ILE A 153 -10.15 -0.54 0.35
C ILE A 153 -9.15 -0.40 1.52
N ARG A 154 -9.48 0.39 2.56
CA ARG A 154 -8.61 0.54 3.74
C ARG A 154 -8.38 -0.77 4.47
N LYS A 155 -9.40 -1.64 4.57
CA LYS A 155 -9.27 -2.97 5.20
C LYS A 155 -8.25 -3.85 4.49
N CYS A 156 -8.05 -3.73 3.17
CA CYS A 156 -7.04 -4.48 2.45
C CYS A 156 -5.61 -4.22 2.98
N PHE A 157 -5.36 -3.02 3.50
CA PHE A 157 -4.05 -2.67 4.09
C PHE A 157 -3.90 -3.13 5.54
N VAL A 158 -5.02 -3.23 6.27
CA VAL A 158 -5.04 -3.69 7.66
C VAL A 158 -5.01 -5.22 7.74
N LEU A 159 -5.60 -5.92 6.76
CA LEU A 159 -5.59 -7.37 6.66
C LEU A 159 -4.19 -7.86 6.29
N SER A 160 -3.31 -7.74 7.25
CA SER A 160 -1.98 -8.32 7.15
C SER A 160 -2.08 -9.86 7.10
N ARG A 161 -1.00 -10.50 6.61
CA ARG A 161 -0.87 -11.95 6.72
C ARG A 161 -1.26 -12.41 8.12
N PRO A 162 -1.90 -13.58 8.25
CA PRO A 162 -2.17 -14.14 9.56
C PRO A 162 -0.89 -14.06 10.40
N LEU A 163 -1.03 -13.61 11.64
CA LEU A 163 0.09 -13.56 12.58
C LEU A 163 0.85 -14.86 12.48
N VAL A 164 2.13 -14.79 12.14
CA VAL A 164 3.03 -15.94 12.30
C VAL A 164 2.75 -16.49 13.69
N PRO A 165 2.54 -17.80 13.87
CA PRO A 165 2.29 -18.38 15.17
C PRO A 165 3.29 -17.79 16.16
N LYS A 166 2.83 -17.31 17.30
CA LYS A 166 3.72 -16.77 18.33
C LYS A 166 4.85 -17.76 18.53
N VAL A 167 6.07 -17.29 18.36
CA VAL A 167 7.25 -18.09 18.59
C VAL A 167 7.12 -18.67 19.99
N PRO A 168 7.38 -19.97 20.20
CA PRO A 168 7.32 -20.57 21.53
C PRO A 168 8.08 -19.73 22.55
N TYR A 169 7.57 -19.64 23.76
CA TYR A 169 8.17 -18.83 24.83
C TYR A 169 9.62 -19.26 25.16
N SER A 170 9.95 -20.50 24.85
CA SER A 170 11.27 -21.10 25.06
C SER A 170 12.27 -20.77 23.94
N SER A 171 11.84 -20.16 22.84
CA SER A 171 12.76 -19.87 21.75
C SER A 171 13.72 -18.74 22.11
N THR A 172 14.97 -18.90 21.72
CA THR A 172 16.03 -17.91 21.92
C THR A 172 16.46 -17.31 20.59
N LEU A 173 16.83 -16.04 20.62
CA LEU A 173 17.37 -15.32 19.47
C LEU A 173 18.89 -15.21 19.66
N THR A 174 19.63 -15.83 18.74
CA THR A 174 21.08 -15.75 18.70
C THR A 174 21.53 -14.88 17.55
N ALA A 175 22.63 -14.16 17.73
CA ALA A 175 23.20 -13.28 16.73
C ALA A 175 24.69 -13.56 16.55
N LYS A 176 25.19 -13.34 15.34
CA LYS A 176 26.60 -13.48 14.97
C LYS A 176 27.02 -12.31 14.11
N VAL A 177 28.20 -11.79 14.36
CA VAL A 177 28.81 -10.73 13.54
C VAL A 177 29.98 -11.37 12.79
N ASP A 178 29.95 -11.31 11.46
CA ASP A 178 30.88 -11.99 10.56
C ASP A 178 31.12 -13.47 10.91
N GLY A 179 30.04 -14.17 11.34
CA GLY A 179 30.10 -15.57 11.73
C GLY A 179 30.62 -15.83 13.15
N SER A 180 31.05 -14.82 13.89
CA SER A 180 31.50 -14.92 15.27
C SER A 180 30.37 -14.70 16.26
N ASP A 181 30.35 -15.47 17.35
CA ASP A 181 29.36 -15.33 18.41
C ASP A 181 29.50 -13.98 19.14
N THR A 182 28.39 -13.40 19.56
CA THR A 182 28.32 -12.04 20.13
C THR A 182 28.26 -11.99 21.66
N ASP A 183 28.44 -13.14 22.35
CA ASP A 183 28.25 -13.27 23.82
C ASP A 183 29.19 -12.44 24.70
N GLY A 184 30.17 -11.78 24.11
CA GLY A 184 31.12 -10.92 24.84
C GLY A 184 31.25 -9.49 24.28
N GLY A 185 30.34 -9.12 23.42
CA GLY A 185 30.48 -7.91 22.61
C GLY A 185 31.37 -8.15 21.38
N VAL A 186 31.31 -7.23 20.44
CA VAL A 186 32.04 -7.30 19.17
C VAL A 186 32.83 -6.01 18.97
N THR A 187 34.10 -6.16 18.56
CA THR A 187 34.92 -5.01 18.17
C THR A 187 35.03 -4.96 16.65
N ILE A 188 34.71 -3.82 16.08
CA ILE A 188 34.76 -3.56 14.63
C ILE A 188 35.74 -2.40 14.40
N ALA A 189 36.61 -2.52 13.40
CA ALA A 189 37.45 -1.42 12.99
C ALA A 189 36.63 -0.35 12.29
N VAL A 190 36.93 0.95 12.55
CA VAL A 190 36.24 2.07 11.94
C VAL A 190 36.47 2.16 10.42
N GLU A 191 37.56 1.56 9.96
CA GLU A 191 37.96 1.49 8.56
C GLU A 191 37.19 0.44 7.77
N ASN A 192 36.42 -0.43 8.43
CA ASN A 192 35.57 -1.41 7.75
C ASN A 192 34.41 -0.71 7.05
N ASP A 193 34.20 -1.05 5.79
CA ASP A 193 33.10 -0.47 5.02
C ASP A 193 31.74 -0.95 5.54
N GLU A 194 31.59 -2.27 5.70
CA GLU A 194 30.35 -2.90 6.17
C GLU A 194 30.65 -4.26 6.81
N VAL A 195 29.93 -4.61 7.86
CA VAL A 195 30.05 -5.85 8.61
C VAL A 195 28.67 -6.54 8.67
N THR A 196 28.64 -7.85 8.47
CA THR A 196 27.38 -8.60 8.44
C THR A 196 26.97 -9.06 9.83
N LEU A 197 25.77 -8.67 10.27
CA LEU A 197 25.09 -9.18 11.45
C LEU A 197 24.05 -10.20 11.03
N SER A 198 24.27 -11.47 11.28
CA SER A 198 23.30 -12.55 11.04
C SER A 198 22.60 -12.95 12.34
N TYR A 199 21.36 -13.42 12.25
CA TYR A 199 20.62 -13.94 13.39
C TYR A 199 19.92 -15.25 13.07
N SER A 200 19.72 -16.06 14.10
CA SER A 200 18.92 -17.27 14.04
C SER A 200 18.02 -17.40 15.26
N ILE A 201 16.88 -18.07 15.09
CA ILE A 201 15.96 -18.39 16.17
C ILE A 201 16.01 -19.90 16.35
N ASP A 202 16.15 -20.35 17.60
CA ASP A 202 16.08 -21.78 17.90
C ASP A 202 14.74 -22.37 17.42
N ASP A 203 14.75 -23.64 17.09
CA ASP A 203 13.60 -24.38 16.55
C ASP A 203 13.21 -24.00 15.09
N GLY A 204 14.03 -23.20 14.40
CA GLY A 204 13.74 -22.78 13.01
C GLY A 204 12.48 -21.94 12.88
N ALA A 205 12.04 -21.33 13.97
CA ALA A 205 10.90 -20.43 13.94
C ALA A 205 11.21 -19.19 13.08
N ILE A 206 10.25 -18.80 12.26
CA ILE A 206 10.35 -17.62 11.41
C ILE A 206 9.61 -16.47 12.09
N ASP A 207 10.35 -15.42 12.45
CA ASP A 207 9.75 -14.20 12.99
C ASP A 207 10.32 -12.96 12.31
N ASP A 208 9.60 -11.86 12.44
CA ASP A 208 10.01 -10.57 11.90
C ASP A 208 10.87 -9.86 12.96
N ILE A 209 12.18 -10.07 12.86
CA ILE A 209 13.16 -9.46 13.76
C ILE A 209 13.52 -8.07 13.22
N GLU A 210 13.51 -7.10 14.13
CA GLU A 210 14.00 -5.74 13.88
C GLU A 210 15.27 -5.48 14.65
N ALA A 211 16.07 -4.57 14.11
CA ALA A 211 17.27 -4.06 14.78
C ALA A 211 17.05 -2.61 15.19
N ARG A 212 17.42 -2.28 16.40
CA ARG A 212 17.47 -0.92 16.93
C ARG A 212 18.86 -0.60 17.40
N ASN A 213 19.38 0.52 16.99
CA ASN A 213 20.67 1.03 17.39
C ASN A 213 20.51 2.10 18.49
N SER A 214 21.38 2.08 19.49
CA SER A 214 21.40 3.07 20.56
C SER A 214 22.00 4.40 20.14
N ASP A 215 22.99 4.39 19.22
CA ASP A 215 23.67 5.59 18.76
C ASP A 215 23.92 5.57 17.24
N PRO A 216 23.05 6.23 16.47
CA PRO A 216 23.18 6.31 15.01
C PRO A 216 24.39 7.13 14.54
N CYS A 217 25.03 7.91 15.42
CA CYS A 217 26.23 8.68 15.07
C CYS A 217 27.51 7.82 15.09
N ILE A 218 27.47 6.71 15.82
CA ILE A 218 28.61 5.79 15.96
C ILE A 218 28.50 4.64 14.95
N LEU A 219 27.29 4.09 14.80
CA LEU A 219 27.03 2.90 14.00
C LEU A 219 25.70 3.09 13.23
N GLU A 220 25.69 2.78 11.96
CA GLU A 220 24.48 2.67 11.16
C GLU A 220 24.09 1.20 11.02
N VAL A 221 22.78 0.90 11.17
CA VAL A 221 22.25 -0.46 11.06
C VAL A 221 21.13 -0.47 10.06
N HIS A 222 21.24 -1.28 9.00
CA HIS A 222 20.19 -1.44 8.01
C HIS A 222 20.01 -2.89 7.60
N ARG A 223 18.82 -3.25 7.18
CA ARG A 223 18.49 -4.60 6.75
C ARG A 223 19.03 -4.85 5.36
N THR A 224 19.65 -6.01 5.15
CA THR A 224 20.12 -6.45 3.84
C THR A 224 18.99 -7.11 3.03
N GLN A 225 19.27 -7.43 1.77
CA GLN A 225 18.36 -8.24 0.94
C GLN A 225 18.40 -9.72 1.31
N GLU A 226 19.46 -10.16 1.96
CA GLU A 226 19.61 -11.54 2.41
C GLU A 226 18.70 -11.81 3.61
N PRO A 227 18.09 -13.01 3.68
CA PRO A 227 17.25 -13.38 4.82
C PRO A 227 18.08 -13.46 6.10
N HIS A 228 17.49 -13.00 7.21
CA HIS A 228 18.08 -13.06 8.55
C HIS A 228 19.38 -12.28 8.74
N THR A 229 19.61 -11.25 7.95
CA THR A 229 20.84 -10.44 8.02
C THR A 229 20.56 -8.93 8.09
N PHE A 230 21.43 -8.25 8.85
CA PHE A 230 21.55 -6.81 8.87
C PHE A 230 22.99 -6.43 8.51
N CYS A 231 23.17 -5.25 7.99
CA CYS A 231 24.46 -4.63 7.77
C CYS A 231 24.75 -3.63 8.88
N LEU A 232 25.94 -3.70 9.45
CA LEU A 232 26.51 -2.78 10.41
C LEU A 232 27.56 -1.93 9.70
N LYS A 233 27.35 -0.65 9.62
CA LYS A 233 28.30 0.28 9.03
C LYS A 233 28.88 1.19 10.11
N PRO A 234 30.17 1.03 10.47
CA PRO A 234 30.82 1.88 11.43
C PRO A 234 30.96 3.31 10.88
N LEU A 235 30.65 4.32 11.68
CA LEU A 235 30.75 5.73 11.31
C LEU A 235 31.81 6.47 12.11
N ASN A 236 31.85 6.22 13.43
CA ASN A 236 32.78 6.87 14.35
C ASN A 236 33.23 5.89 15.43
N THR A 237 34.38 6.14 16.03
CA THR A 237 34.84 5.36 17.19
C THR A 237 33.95 5.57 18.40
N GLY A 238 33.64 4.49 19.12
CA GLY A 238 32.78 4.52 20.30
C GLY A 238 32.13 3.17 20.58
N VAL A 239 31.15 3.17 21.46
CA VAL A 239 30.38 1.96 21.81
C VAL A 239 28.92 2.22 21.47
N ALA A 240 28.32 1.31 20.73
CA ALA A 240 26.89 1.31 20.41
C ALA A 240 26.27 -0.03 20.77
N TYR A 241 25.00 -0.03 21.17
CA TYR A 241 24.24 -1.24 21.47
C TYR A 241 23.24 -1.49 20.35
N VAL A 242 23.33 -2.67 19.73
CA VAL A 242 22.37 -3.13 18.72
C VAL A 242 21.41 -4.11 19.38
N THR A 243 20.16 -3.73 19.47
CA THR A 243 19.11 -4.58 20.01
C THR A 243 18.35 -5.22 18.85
N LEU A 244 18.40 -6.54 18.75
CA LEU A 244 17.51 -7.32 17.89
C LEU A 244 16.28 -7.72 18.70
N PHE A 245 15.10 -7.52 18.16
CA PHE A 245 13.85 -7.86 18.85
C PHE A 245 12.78 -8.30 17.87
N SER A 246 11.90 -9.20 18.36
CA SER A 246 10.71 -9.62 17.62
C SER A 246 9.61 -8.58 17.74
N ARG A 247 8.88 -8.33 16.64
CA ARG A 247 7.64 -7.56 16.67
C ARG A 247 6.47 -8.30 17.31
N HIS A 248 6.60 -9.61 17.49
CA HIS A 248 5.48 -10.49 17.89
C HIS A 248 5.66 -11.13 19.25
N SER A 249 6.88 -11.15 19.75
CA SER A 249 7.20 -11.82 21.00
C SER A 249 8.17 -11.00 21.82
N ASP A 250 7.73 -10.52 22.98
CA ASP A 250 8.55 -9.72 23.90
C ASP A 250 9.75 -10.52 24.47
N ASN A 251 9.71 -11.85 24.32
CA ASN A 251 10.76 -12.73 24.82
C ASN A 251 11.93 -12.88 23.85
N LEU A 252 11.71 -12.66 22.55
CA LEU A 252 12.74 -12.74 21.56
C LEU A 252 13.44 -11.38 21.44
N LYS A 253 14.42 -11.20 22.30
CA LYS A 253 15.26 -10.02 22.32
C LYS A 253 16.68 -10.42 22.64
N THR A 254 17.64 -9.87 21.87
CA THR A 254 19.07 -9.96 22.19
C THR A 254 19.70 -8.58 22.01
N GLU A 255 20.67 -8.27 22.84
CA GLU A 255 21.41 -7.02 22.80
C GLU A 255 22.88 -7.31 22.59
N ILE A 256 23.51 -6.62 21.65
CA ILE A 256 24.88 -6.80 21.25
C ILE A 256 25.62 -5.51 21.51
N GLU A 257 26.69 -5.56 22.29
CA GLU A 257 27.61 -4.44 22.44
C GLU A 257 28.57 -4.42 21.25
N VAL A 258 28.58 -3.32 20.53
CA VAL A 258 29.49 -3.10 19.39
C VAL A 258 30.45 -1.98 19.72
N THR A 259 31.71 -2.33 19.89
CA THR A 259 32.80 -1.37 20.10
C THR A 259 33.45 -1.05 18.76
N ILE A 260 33.49 0.20 18.37
CA ILE A 260 34.15 0.65 17.15
C ILE A 260 35.47 1.31 17.54
N ALA A 261 36.58 0.69 17.13
CA ALA A 261 37.95 1.13 17.43
C ALA A 261 38.70 1.45 16.13
N LYS A 262 39.75 2.29 16.25
CA LYS A 262 40.72 2.42 15.15
C LYS A 262 41.63 1.19 15.14
N GLU A 263 41.96 0.70 13.95
CA GLU A 263 43.04 -0.28 13.81
C GLU A 263 44.32 0.36 14.36
N VAL A 264 45.03 -0.40 15.21
CA VAL A 264 46.29 0.05 15.81
C VAL A 264 47.45 -0.40 14.95
#